data_e440ee0d0ef055b2d9d6d5f67f4e7578
#
_entry.id   e440ee0d0ef055b2d9d6d5f67f4e7578
#
_cell.length_a   1.000
_cell.length_b   1.000
_cell.length_c   1.000
_cell.angle_alpha   90.00
_cell.angle_beta   90.00
_cell.angle_gamma   90.00
#
_symmetry.space_group_name_H-M   'P 1'
#
loop_
_entity.id
_entity.type
_entity.pdbx_description
1 polymer ?
#
loop_
_entity_poly.entity_id
_entity_poly.type
_entity_poly.pdbx_seq_one_letter_code
_entity_poly.pdbx_strand_id
1 'polypeptide(L)'
;INNRQINTLFLPKIKLNKNVLAINNFYEIRPVYIFIAVPSQFVYSILKSYTGSISKEHRESISVIICSKGFDLKRRLLLSDVLKTIFPLKKIAVLSGPSFANLVAQGKPTAVTVASKNLKLSEKVRGLLINKKFRVYINNDIIGVQVYGAIKNILAIAAGITEGLGYGENARAAI
;
A
#
# COMPACT_ATOMS: atom_id res chain seq x y z
N ILE A 1 -0.47 22.05 2.64
CA ILE A 1 -0.21 21.34 1.37
C ILE A 1 -0.83 22.12 0.22
N ASN A 2 -2.12 22.38 0.25
CA ASN A 2 -2.88 22.91 -0.89
C ASN A 2 -2.32 24.22 -1.47
N ASN A 3 -1.98 25.21 -0.62
CA ASN A 3 -1.49 26.50 -1.07
C ASN A 3 -0.10 26.46 -1.70
N ARG A 4 0.79 25.59 -1.22
CA ARG A 4 2.19 25.51 -1.67
C ARG A 4 2.46 24.31 -2.56
N GLN A 5 1.50 23.39 -2.68
CA GLN A 5 1.67 22.10 -3.35
C GLN A 5 2.92 21.32 -2.84
N ILE A 6 3.20 21.42 -1.54
CA ILE A 6 4.35 20.77 -0.91
C ILE A 6 3.89 20.19 0.44
N ASN A 7 4.24 18.93 0.69
CA ASN A 7 4.12 18.33 2.01
C ASN A 7 5.41 18.66 2.80
N THR A 8 5.42 19.82 3.45
CA THR A 8 6.60 20.35 4.13
C THR A 8 7.13 19.47 5.24
N LEU A 9 6.28 18.62 5.85
CA LEU A 9 6.66 17.75 6.96
C LEU A 9 7.31 16.45 6.46
N PHE A 10 6.76 15.81 5.43
CA PHE A 10 7.19 14.47 5.02
C PHE A 10 7.90 14.42 3.67
N LEU A 11 7.67 15.41 2.79
CA LEU A 11 8.31 15.53 1.48
C LEU A 11 8.67 16.99 1.16
N PRO A 12 9.52 17.62 1.96
CA PRO A 12 9.73 19.09 1.91
C PRO A 12 10.33 19.59 0.59
N LYS A 13 11.04 18.73 -0.16
CA LYS A 13 11.72 19.10 -1.42
C LYS A 13 10.95 18.70 -2.67
N ILE A 14 9.74 18.17 -2.52
CA ILE A 14 8.95 17.65 -3.65
C ILE A 14 7.74 18.54 -3.86
N LYS A 15 7.63 19.10 -5.07
CA LYS A 15 6.43 19.79 -5.52
C LYS A 15 5.40 18.75 -5.99
N LEU A 16 4.24 18.75 -5.35
CA LEU A 16 3.13 17.87 -5.71
C LEU A 16 2.41 18.37 -6.96
N ASN A 17 1.77 17.46 -7.68
CA ASN A 17 0.94 17.83 -8.82
C ASN A 17 -0.23 18.72 -8.35
N LYS A 18 -0.61 19.73 -9.18
CA LYS A 18 -1.72 20.64 -8.88
C LYS A 18 -3.08 19.96 -8.66
N ASN A 19 -3.23 18.74 -9.19
CA ASN A 19 -4.45 17.95 -9.03
C ASN A 19 -4.51 17.20 -7.68
N VAL A 20 -3.44 17.26 -6.86
CA VAL A 20 -3.43 16.69 -5.51
C VAL A 20 -4.06 17.67 -4.56
N LEU A 21 -5.16 17.28 -3.94
CA LEU A 21 -5.87 18.05 -2.93
C LEU A 21 -5.74 17.36 -1.57
N ALA A 22 -5.20 18.05 -0.58
CA ALA A 22 -5.21 17.59 0.80
C ALA A 22 -6.52 18.00 1.48
N ILE A 23 -7.18 17.06 2.13
CA ILE A 23 -8.45 17.26 2.82
C ILE A 23 -8.37 16.72 4.25
N ASN A 24 -9.12 17.34 5.16
CA ASN A 24 -9.23 16.89 6.55
C ASN A 24 -10.48 16.01 6.78
N ASN A 25 -11.51 16.22 5.98
CA ASN A 25 -12.75 15.45 6.05
C ASN A 25 -12.90 14.58 4.80
N PHE A 26 -12.66 13.27 4.95
CA PHE A 26 -12.79 12.30 3.85
C PHE A 26 -14.19 11.68 3.76
N TYR A 27 -15.09 11.95 4.68
CA TYR A 27 -16.46 11.40 4.66
C TYR A 27 -17.33 11.95 3.53
N GLU A 28 -16.99 13.12 3.00
CA GLU A 28 -17.73 13.78 1.93
C GLU A 28 -17.31 13.32 0.53
N ILE A 29 -16.16 12.66 0.40
CA ILE A 29 -15.68 12.19 -0.89
C ILE A 29 -16.37 10.88 -1.29
N ARG A 30 -16.45 10.64 -2.60
CA ARG A 30 -17.01 9.40 -3.18
C ARG A 30 -15.97 8.77 -4.12
N PRO A 31 -14.90 8.15 -3.57
CA PRO A 31 -13.83 7.60 -4.38
C PRO A 31 -14.24 6.33 -5.10
N VAL A 32 -13.67 6.10 -6.27
CA VAL A 32 -13.70 4.80 -6.96
C VAL A 32 -12.60 3.87 -6.42
N TYR A 33 -11.43 4.45 -6.08
CA TYR A 33 -10.29 3.75 -5.51
C TYR A 33 -9.84 4.41 -4.22
N ILE A 34 -9.55 3.59 -3.20
CA ILE A 34 -8.91 4.01 -1.96
C ILE A 34 -7.55 3.34 -1.88
N PHE A 35 -6.46 4.13 -1.95
CA PHE A 35 -5.12 3.67 -1.62
C PHE A 35 -4.86 3.96 -0.15
N ILE A 36 -4.88 2.91 0.69
CA ILE A 36 -4.68 3.08 2.12
C ILE A 36 -3.22 2.83 2.51
N ALA A 37 -2.57 3.88 3.02
CA ALA A 37 -1.14 3.89 3.35
C ALA A 37 -0.88 4.40 4.77
N VAL A 38 -1.79 4.13 5.69
CA VAL A 38 -1.66 4.44 7.11
C VAL A 38 -0.99 3.27 7.85
N PRO A 39 -0.49 3.46 9.10
CA PRO A 39 -0.01 2.32 9.90
C PRO A 39 -1.06 1.23 10.02
N SER A 40 -0.62 -0.06 9.96
CA SER A 40 -1.51 -1.22 9.82
C SER A 40 -2.61 -1.30 10.88
N GLN A 41 -2.32 -0.88 12.12
CA GLN A 41 -3.27 -0.89 13.24
C GLN A 41 -4.47 0.05 13.04
N PHE A 42 -4.37 1.05 12.16
CA PHE A 42 -5.45 2.01 11.90
C PHE A 42 -6.27 1.70 10.65
N VAL A 43 -5.82 0.80 9.79
CA VAL A 43 -6.47 0.47 8.51
C VAL A 43 -7.95 0.11 8.69
N TYR A 44 -8.24 -0.79 9.61
CA TYR A 44 -9.61 -1.25 9.85
C TYR A 44 -10.50 -0.13 10.40
N SER A 45 -10.06 0.57 11.44
CA SER A 45 -10.88 1.59 12.10
C SER A 45 -11.22 2.75 11.14
N ILE A 46 -10.25 3.20 10.34
CA ILE A 46 -10.45 4.26 9.37
C ILE A 46 -11.47 3.83 8.30
N LEU A 47 -11.29 2.65 7.70
CA LEU A 47 -12.19 2.17 6.65
C LEU A 47 -13.58 1.81 7.21
N LYS A 48 -13.66 1.26 8.41
CA LYS A 48 -14.93 0.99 9.09
C LYS A 48 -15.72 2.27 9.34
N SER A 49 -15.05 3.31 9.85
CA SER A 49 -15.65 4.62 10.09
C SER A 49 -16.16 5.25 8.79
N TYR A 50 -15.31 5.26 7.75
CA TYR A 50 -15.69 5.79 6.44
C TYR A 50 -16.91 5.06 5.86
N THR A 51 -16.91 3.73 5.87
CA THR A 51 -18.01 2.95 5.29
C THR A 51 -19.32 3.05 6.08
N GLY A 52 -19.26 3.45 7.33
CA GLY A 52 -20.44 3.77 8.13
C GLY A 52 -21.15 5.05 7.69
N SER A 53 -20.49 5.94 6.94
CA SER A 53 -21.01 7.22 6.46
C SER A 53 -21.49 7.20 5.00
N ILE A 54 -21.40 6.05 4.31
CA ILE A 54 -21.78 5.93 2.90
C ILE A 54 -22.79 4.80 2.69
N SER A 55 -23.55 4.89 1.59
CA SER A 55 -24.53 3.85 1.25
C SER A 55 -23.86 2.51 0.91
N LYS A 56 -24.64 1.42 0.99
CA LYS A 56 -24.18 0.08 0.64
C LYS A 56 -23.73 0.00 -0.83
N GLU A 57 -24.51 0.59 -1.72
CA GLU A 57 -24.25 0.62 -3.17
C GLU A 57 -22.93 1.32 -3.46
N HIS A 58 -22.67 2.45 -2.80
CA HIS A 58 -21.43 3.17 -2.98
C HIS A 58 -20.23 2.35 -2.43
N ARG A 59 -20.37 1.74 -1.24
CA ARG A 59 -19.35 0.86 -0.67
C ARG A 59 -18.99 -0.30 -1.61
N GLU A 60 -19.98 -0.90 -2.27
CA GLU A 60 -19.75 -1.98 -3.23
C GLU A 60 -19.08 -1.52 -4.52
N SER A 61 -19.16 -0.24 -4.86
CA SER A 61 -18.47 0.34 -6.02
C SER A 61 -16.99 0.57 -5.77
N ILE A 62 -16.57 0.82 -4.53
CA ILE A 62 -15.21 1.16 -4.15
C ILE A 62 -14.27 -0.05 -4.28
N SER A 63 -13.07 0.19 -4.78
CA SER A 63 -11.96 -0.75 -4.71
C SER A 63 -10.89 -0.25 -3.73
N VAL A 64 -10.44 -1.12 -2.83
CA VAL A 64 -9.45 -0.78 -1.80
C VAL A 64 -8.11 -1.39 -2.15
N ILE A 65 -7.08 -0.57 -2.22
CA ILE A 65 -5.69 -0.96 -2.46
C ILE A 65 -4.90 -0.77 -1.17
N ILE A 66 -4.51 -1.88 -0.55
CA ILE A 66 -3.74 -1.90 0.69
C ILE A 66 -2.28 -1.63 0.35
N CYS A 67 -1.77 -0.45 0.72
CA CYS A 67 -0.36 -0.07 0.63
C CYS A 67 0.34 -0.18 1.99
N SER A 68 -0.43 -0.26 3.07
CA SER A 68 0.06 -0.47 4.43
C SER A 68 0.74 -1.83 4.55
N LYS A 69 1.85 -1.87 5.28
CA LYS A 69 2.63 -3.10 5.53
C LYS A 69 2.46 -3.53 6.97
N GLY A 70 2.31 -4.84 7.19
CA GLY A 70 2.12 -5.41 8.52
C GLY A 70 0.79 -6.15 8.67
N PHE A 71 0.50 -6.52 9.90
CA PHE A 71 -0.70 -7.26 10.31
C PHE A 71 -1.62 -6.38 11.16
N ASP A 72 -2.89 -6.74 11.24
CA ASP A 72 -3.77 -6.25 12.30
C ASP A 72 -3.44 -7.03 13.58
N LEU A 73 -2.66 -6.42 14.46
CA LEU A 73 -2.18 -7.08 15.68
C LEU A 73 -3.32 -7.39 16.67
N LYS A 74 -4.37 -6.57 16.67
CA LYS A 74 -5.52 -6.78 17.56
C LYS A 74 -6.31 -8.04 17.16
N ARG A 75 -6.45 -8.28 15.84
CA ARG A 75 -7.20 -9.42 15.29
C ARG A 75 -6.30 -10.59 14.95
N ARG A 76 -4.97 -10.38 14.90
CA ARG A 76 -3.96 -11.37 14.47
C ARG A 76 -4.23 -11.90 13.05
N LEU A 77 -4.62 -11.00 12.16
CA LEU A 77 -5.00 -11.32 10.79
C LEU A 77 -4.23 -10.45 9.79
N LEU A 78 -4.18 -10.93 8.55
CA LEU A 78 -3.77 -10.12 7.42
C LEU A 78 -4.77 -8.98 7.19
N LEU A 79 -4.29 -7.83 6.72
CA LEU A 79 -5.16 -6.68 6.46
C LEU A 79 -6.25 -7.00 5.43
N SER A 80 -5.95 -7.82 4.40
CA SER A 80 -6.97 -8.27 3.45
C SER A 80 -8.08 -9.09 4.11
N ASP A 81 -7.74 -9.94 5.08
CA ASP A 81 -8.74 -10.77 5.79
C ASP A 81 -9.62 -9.92 6.69
N VAL A 82 -9.02 -8.95 7.36
CA VAL A 82 -9.78 -7.97 8.15
C VAL A 82 -10.74 -7.17 7.27
N LEU A 83 -10.26 -6.71 6.10
CA LEU A 83 -11.08 -5.89 5.20
C LEU A 83 -12.17 -6.66 4.46
N LYS A 84 -12.12 -7.99 4.37
CA LYS A 84 -13.23 -8.83 3.86
C LYS A 84 -14.53 -8.64 4.64
N THR A 85 -14.46 -8.21 5.89
CA THR A 85 -15.63 -7.91 6.71
C THR A 85 -16.34 -6.61 6.31
N ILE A 86 -15.67 -5.77 5.51
CA ILE A 86 -16.16 -4.46 5.09
C ILE A 86 -16.41 -4.42 3.58
N PHE A 87 -15.50 -5.00 2.79
CA PHE A 87 -15.51 -4.97 1.32
C PHE A 87 -15.51 -6.38 0.73
N PRO A 88 -16.18 -6.62 -0.40
CA PRO A 88 -16.04 -7.90 -1.11
C PRO A 88 -14.57 -8.15 -1.50
N LEU A 89 -14.09 -9.38 -1.36
CA LEU A 89 -12.70 -9.75 -1.68
C LEU A 89 -12.28 -9.34 -3.11
N LYS A 90 -13.20 -9.44 -4.08
CA LYS A 90 -12.98 -9.00 -5.46
C LYS A 90 -12.70 -7.50 -5.63
N LYS A 91 -12.92 -6.72 -4.59
CA LYS A 91 -12.67 -5.27 -4.51
C LYS A 91 -11.40 -4.92 -3.72
N ILE A 92 -10.66 -5.92 -3.25
CA ILE A 92 -9.44 -5.74 -2.46
C ILE A 92 -8.23 -6.11 -3.32
N ALA A 93 -7.24 -5.22 -3.32
CA ALA A 93 -5.91 -5.46 -3.85
C ALA A 93 -4.85 -5.06 -2.82
N VAL A 94 -3.67 -5.62 -2.95
CA VAL A 94 -2.48 -5.26 -2.15
C VAL A 94 -1.42 -4.72 -3.08
N LEU A 95 -0.80 -3.62 -2.73
CA LEU A 95 0.35 -3.03 -3.41
C LEU A 95 1.56 -3.08 -2.48
N SER A 96 2.60 -3.81 -2.86
CA SER A 96 3.82 -3.96 -2.07
C SER A 96 5.06 -3.98 -2.95
N GLY A 97 6.21 -3.66 -2.35
CA GLY A 97 7.51 -3.64 -3.03
C GLY A 97 8.46 -2.61 -2.39
N PRO A 98 9.69 -2.51 -2.88
CA PRO A 98 10.67 -1.53 -2.46
C PRO A 98 10.29 -0.14 -3.00
N SER A 99 9.44 0.59 -2.28
CA SER A 99 8.85 1.87 -2.70
C SER A 99 8.96 2.92 -1.60
N PHE A 100 10.20 3.31 -1.27
CA PHE A 100 10.43 4.42 -0.34
C PHE A 100 9.86 5.71 -0.91
N ALA A 101 8.96 6.36 -0.16
CA ALA A 101 8.19 7.51 -0.61
C ALA A 101 9.06 8.63 -1.19
N ASN A 102 10.20 8.92 -0.55
CA ASN A 102 11.14 9.93 -1.01
C ASN A 102 11.73 9.60 -2.39
N LEU A 103 12.15 8.36 -2.62
CA LEU A 103 12.73 7.93 -3.90
C LEU A 103 11.68 7.90 -5.02
N VAL A 104 10.48 7.40 -4.72
CA VAL A 104 9.36 7.42 -5.66
C VAL A 104 8.99 8.85 -6.05
N ALA A 105 8.88 9.74 -5.08
CA ALA A 105 8.55 11.15 -5.30
C ALA A 105 9.62 11.90 -6.10
N GLN A 106 10.90 11.51 -6.00
CA GLN A 106 12.00 12.00 -6.85
C GLN A 106 12.00 11.39 -8.25
N GLY A 107 11.08 10.49 -8.56
CA GLY A 107 11.02 9.79 -9.83
C GLY A 107 12.18 8.80 -10.05
N LYS A 108 12.73 8.23 -8.99
CA LYS A 108 13.72 7.15 -9.10
C LYS A 108 13.05 5.85 -9.59
N PRO A 109 13.75 5.02 -10.38
CA PRO A 109 13.21 3.74 -10.82
C PRO A 109 12.70 2.91 -9.65
N THR A 110 11.46 2.45 -9.76
CA THR A 110 10.77 1.71 -8.70
C THR A 110 9.99 0.55 -9.32
N ALA A 111 9.99 -0.60 -8.66
CA ALA A 111 9.18 -1.74 -9.04
C ALA A 111 8.33 -2.20 -7.84
N VAL A 112 7.06 -2.44 -8.09
CA VAL A 112 6.10 -2.92 -7.09
C VAL A 112 5.26 -4.05 -7.67
N THR A 113 4.62 -4.81 -6.80
CA THR A 113 3.65 -5.84 -7.15
C THR A 113 2.27 -5.43 -6.67
N VAL A 114 1.28 -5.51 -7.54
CA VAL A 114 -0.13 -5.46 -7.17
C VAL A 114 -0.71 -6.88 -7.20
N ALA A 115 -1.31 -7.30 -6.09
CA ALA A 115 -1.93 -8.62 -5.96
C ALA A 115 -3.42 -8.51 -5.62
N SER A 116 -4.25 -9.27 -6.34
CA SER A 116 -5.68 -9.39 -6.08
C SER A 116 -6.20 -10.73 -6.57
N LYS A 117 -7.26 -11.26 -5.94
CA LYS A 117 -8.02 -12.40 -6.49
C LYS A 117 -8.85 -12.00 -7.72
N ASN A 118 -8.95 -10.73 -8.02
CA ASN A 118 -9.59 -10.17 -9.21
C ASN A 118 -8.54 -9.60 -10.18
N LEU A 119 -8.19 -10.35 -11.22
CA LEU A 119 -7.18 -9.94 -12.20
C LEU A 119 -7.53 -8.59 -12.85
N LYS A 120 -8.81 -8.36 -13.18
CA LYS A 120 -9.26 -7.09 -13.77
C LYS A 120 -8.99 -5.89 -12.84
N LEU A 121 -9.09 -6.09 -11.52
CA LEU A 121 -8.73 -5.05 -10.56
C LEU A 121 -7.21 -4.79 -10.58
N SER A 122 -6.39 -5.85 -10.59
CA SER A 122 -4.94 -5.72 -10.67
C SER A 122 -4.50 -4.99 -11.95
N GLU A 123 -5.10 -5.30 -13.09
CA GLU A 123 -4.83 -4.63 -14.37
C GLU A 123 -5.21 -3.14 -14.33
N LYS A 124 -6.37 -2.81 -13.77
CA LYS A 124 -6.80 -1.41 -13.59
C LYS A 124 -5.84 -0.64 -12.68
N VAL A 125 -5.46 -1.20 -11.53
CA VAL A 125 -4.50 -0.58 -10.61
C VAL A 125 -3.13 -0.42 -11.28
N ARG A 126 -2.67 -1.43 -12.01
CA ARG A 126 -1.44 -1.33 -12.82
C ARG A 126 -1.53 -0.17 -13.80
N GLY A 127 -2.63 -0.07 -14.57
CA GLY A 127 -2.82 1.01 -15.54
C GLY A 127 -2.81 2.41 -14.94
N LEU A 128 -3.28 2.56 -13.69
CA LEU A 128 -3.24 3.84 -12.97
C LEU A 128 -1.83 4.25 -12.53
N LEU A 129 -0.93 3.29 -12.29
CA LEU A 129 0.36 3.53 -11.62
C LEU A 129 1.56 3.40 -12.56
N ILE A 130 1.47 2.57 -13.61
CA ILE A 130 2.61 2.26 -14.48
C ILE A 130 3.07 3.49 -15.27
N ASN A 131 4.38 3.72 -15.26
CA ASN A 131 5.01 4.71 -16.12
C ASN A 131 6.48 4.31 -16.41
N LYS A 132 7.23 5.13 -17.14
CA LYS A 132 8.63 4.85 -17.53
C LYS A 132 9.57 4.56 -16.35
N LYS A 133 9.26 5.07 -15.15
CA LYS A 133 10.10 4.91 -13.94
C LYS A 133 9.42 4.10 -12.85
N PHE A 134 8.14 3.78 -12.99
CA PHE A 134 7.37 3.03 -11.99
C PHE A 134 6.78 1.78 -12.64
N ARG A 135 7.41 0.63 -12.40
CA ARG A 135 7.00 -0.67 -12.92
C ARG A 135 6.06 -1.36 -11.95
N VAL A 136 4.96 -1.91 -12.47
CA VAL A 136 3.96 -2.62 -11.67
C VAL A 136 3.79 -4.03 -12.22
N TYR A 137 4.11 -5.03 -11.41
CA TYR A 137 3.87 -6.45 -11.69
C TYR A 137 2.51 -6.87 -11.13
N ILE A 138 1.86 -7.82 -11.79
CA ILE A 138 0.59 -8.40 -11.34
C ILE A 138 0.84 -9.77 -10.74
N ASN A 139 0.17 -10.06 -9.62
CA ASN A 139 0.18 -11.35 -8.97
C ASN A 139 -1.24 -11.69 -8.46
N ASN A 140 -1.54 -12.99 -8.30
CA ASN A 140 -2.77 -13.45 -7.68
C ASN A 140 -2.60 -13.93 -6.23
N ASP A 141 -1.35 -13.98 -5.74
CA ASP A 141 -1.02 -14.32 -4.36
C ASP A 141 -1.08 -13.10 -3.44
N ILE A 142 -2.30 -12.76 -3.04
CA ILE A 142 -2.56 -11.64 -2.12
C ILE A 142 -1.98 -11.89 -0.73
N ILE A 143 -1.83 -13.16 -0.32
CA ILE A 143 -1.29 -13.54 0.99
C ILE A 143 0.22 -13.34 0.98
N GLY A 144 0.92 -13.96 0.04
CA GLY A 144 2.38 -13.87 -0.06
C GLY A 144 2.86 -12.42 -0.18
N VAL A 145 2.21 -11.61 -1.03
CA VAL A 145 2.58 -10.19 -1.21
C VAL A 145 2.41 -9.39 0.09
N GLN A 146 1.40 -9.68 0.92
CA GLN A 146 1.24 -9.05 2.23
C GLN A 146 2.30 -9.51 3.22
N VAL A 147 2.53 -10.83 3.33
CA VAL A 147 3.49 -11.43 4.25
C VAL A 147 4.89 -10.90 3.97
N TYR A 148 5.36 -10.96 2.72
CA TYR A 148 6.66 -10.40 2.35
C TYR A 148 6.76 -8.90 2.66
N GLY A 149 5.70 -8.14 2.41
CA GLY A 149 5.64 -6.73 2.78
C GLY A 149 5.77 -6.49 4.30
N ALA A 150 5.19 -7.38 5.12
CA ALA A 150 5.22 -7.28 6.57
C ALA A 150 6.58 -7.66 7.17
N ILE A 151 7.23 -8.73 6.66
CA ILE A 151 8.49 -9.26 7.22
C ILE A 151 9.75 -8.63 6.63
N LYS A 152 9.64 -7.80 5.60
CA LYS A 152 10.81 -7.24 4.90
C LYS A 152 11.83 -6.56 5.81
N ASN A 153 11.40 -5.90 6.88
CA ASN A 153 12.31 -5.23 7.81
C ASN A 153 13.05 -6.25 8.69
N ILE A 154 12.42 -7.36 9.04
CA ILE A 154 13.03 -8.48 9.77
C ILE A 154 14.14 -9.08 8.90
N LEU A 155 13.84 -9.35 7.63
CA LEU A 155 14.83 -9.86 6.67
C LEU A 155 16.00 -8.88 6.47
N ALA A 156 15.70 -7.57 6.39
CA ALA A 156 16.75 -6.55 6.26
C ALA A 156 17.67 -6.50 7.47
N ILE A 157 17.12 -6.63 8.68
CA ILE A 157 17.91 -6.69 9.92
C ILE A 157 18.76 -7.97 9.95
N ALA A 158 18.18 -9.13 9.64
CA ALA A 158 18.89 -10.40 9.59
C ALA A 158 20.03 -10.36 8.56
N ALA A 159 19.77 -9.82 7.36
CA ALA A 159 20.81 -9.65 6.33
C ALA A 159 21.94 -8.72 6.79
N GLY A 160 21.61 -7.61 7.48
CA GLY A 160 22.62 -6.71 8.05
C GLY A 160 23.45 -7.34 9.16
N ILE A 161 22.87 -8.20 9.99
CA ILE A 161 23.58 -8.96 11.02
C ILE A 161 24.56 -9.95 10.38
N THR A 162 24.11 -10.74 9.38
CA THR A 162 24.99 -11.69 8.67
C THR A 162 26.16 -11.01 7.97
N GLU A 163 25.92 -9.85 7.38
CA GLU A 163 26.97 -9.04 6.75
C GLU A 163 27.96 -8.51 7.79
N GLY A 164 27.46 -7.93 8.89
CA GLY A 164 28.30 -7.40 9.98
C GLY A 164 29.14 -8.48 10.70
N LEU A 165 28.67 -9.72 10.75
CA LEU A 165 29.40 -10.88 11.29
C LEU A 165 30.35 -11.53 10.28
N GLY A 166 30.40 -11.07 9.04
CA GLY A 166 31.30 -11.61 8.01
C GLY A 166 30.95 -13.02 7.52
N TYR A 167 29.70 -13.47 7.64
CA TYR A 167 29.27 -14.82 7.24
C TYR A 167 29.23 -15.03 5.71
N GLY A 168 29.39 -13.95 4.94
CA GLY A 168 29.49 -14.00 3.50
C GLY A 168 28.14 -14.15 2.78
N GLU A 169 28.23 -14.22 1.43
CA GLU A 169 27.05 -14.14 0.57
C GLU A 169 26.09 -15.32 0.67
N ASN A 170 26.61 -16.52 0.92
CA ASN A 170 25.80 -17.74 1.07
C ASN A 170 24.84 -17.63 2.27
N ALA A 171 25.33 -17.13 3.40
CA ALA A 171 24.52 -16.91 4.59
C ALA A 171 23.45 -15.83 4.34
N ARG A 172 23.83 -14.75 3.66
CA ARG A 172 22.89 -13.69 3.27
C ARG A 172 21.81 -14.18 2.30
N ALA A 173 22.15 -15.06 1.37
CA ALA A 173 21.20 -15.62 0.41
C ALA A 173 20.26 -16.67 1.03
N ALA A 174 20.62 -17.27 2.17
CA ALA A 174 19.81 -18.24 2.89
C ALA A 174 18.71 -17.60 3.78
N ILE A 175 18.76 -16.29 4.00
CA ILE A 175 17.75 -15.51 4.75
C ILE A 175 16.59 -15.14 3.84
#